data_bb39046e91ad0fd2aef682085043d14e
#
_entry.id   bb39046e91ad0fd2aef682085043d14e
#
_cell.length_a   1.000
_cell.length_b   1.000
_cell.length_c   1.000
_cell.angle_alpha   90.00
_cell.angle_beta   90.00
_cell.angle_gamma   90.00
#
_symmetry.space_group_name_H-M   'P 1'
#
loop_
_entity.id
_entity.type
_entity.pdbx_description
1 polymer ?
#
loop_
_entity_poly.entity_id
_entity_poly.type
_entity_poly.pdbx_seq_one_letter_code
_entity_poly.pdbx_strand_id
1 'polypeptide(L)'
;MYKRQAIEYYGLFKDKMPSLKVTCLFDPHISNEDGEYKNTYKGKPVALFKEDGLVKILNDYNNMFGQDFTIPTHASFKKDVSLRLAHKEKYSTITRTPEKMLDLLIVVDQMLTGFDSKWVNTLYMDKILQYENLIQAMSRTNRLFKSNEKPYGVIKYYRRPFTMKAYIDEAVKTYSGDKPTVLFVEKLPYNLKKLNTIFMDISEVFKSSGVSDFCLLYTSPS
;
A
#
# COMPACT_ATOMS: atom_id res chain seq x y z
N MET A 1 16.95 -9.23 -9.55
CA MET A 1 17.30 -7.89 -9.00
C MET A 1 16.44 -7.51 -7.80
N TYR A 2 15.13 -7.51 -7.89
CA TYR A 2 14.24 -7.02 -6.82
C TYR A 2 14.27 -7.85 -5.52
N LYS A 3 14.39 -9.19 -5.57
CA LYS A 3 14.47 -10.03 -4.36
C LYS A 3 15.67 -9.63 -3.47
N ARG A 4 16.87 -9.41 -4.08
CA ARG A 4 18.05 -8.93 -3.35
C ARG A 4 17.78 -7.59 -2.66
N GLN A 5 17.21 -6.65 -3.38
CA GLN A 5 16.89 -5.31 -2.86
C GLN A 5 15.87 -5.37 -1.71
N ALA A 6 14.87 -6.26 -1.80
CA ALA A 6 13.91 -6.46 -0.73
C ALA A 6 14.55 -7.01 0.56
N ILE A 7 15.51 -7.95 0.42
CA ILE A 7 16.29 -8.46 1.56
C ILE A 7 17.14 -7.36 2.19
N GLU A 8 17.73 -6.47 1.38
CA GLU A 8 18.49 -5.33 1.89
C GLU A 8 17.61 -4.34 2.64
N TYR A 9 16.45 -3.99 2.09
CA TYR A 9 15.49 -3.14 2.80
C TYR A 9 15.03 -3.79 4.10
N TYR A 10 14.75 -5.09 4.08
CA TYR A 10 14.40 -5.84 5.29
C TYR A 10 15.49 -5.69 6.36
N GLY A 11 16.76 -5.91 5.99
CA GLY A 11 17.90 -5.74 6.89
C GLY A 11 17.99 -4.31 7.45
N LEU A 12 17.87 -3.29 6.58
CA LEU A 12 17.91 -1.89 7.00
C LEU A 12 16.79 -1.53 7.99
N PHE A 13 15.57 -2.02 7.78
CA PHE A 13 14.48 -1.79 8.73
C PHE A 13 14.73 -2.48 10.07
N LYS A 14 15.26 -3.70 10.08
CA LYS A 14 15.62 -4.41 11.31
C LYS A 14 16.72 -3.68 12.09
N ASP A 15 17.70 -3.12 11.40
CA ASP A 15 18.83 -2.41 12.01
C ASP A 15 18.44 -1.00 12.51
N LYS A 16 17.68 -0.25 11.71
CA LYS A 16 17.35 1.14 11.99
C LYS A 16 16.09 1.34 12.81
N MET A 17 15.14 0.40 12.73
CA MET A 17 13.84 0.47 13.38
C MET A 17 13.50 -0.88 14.03
N PRO A 18 14.25 -1.33 15.04
CA PRO A 18 14.10 -2.67 15.62
C PRO A 18 12.74 -2.90 16.31
N SER A 19 12.05 -1.84 16.72
CA SER A 19 10.69 -1.91 17.27
C SER A 19 9.62 -2.22 16.23
N LEU A 20 9.92 -2.02 14.93
CA LEU A 20 8.98 -2.23 13.85
C LEU A 20 8.86 -3.73 13.53
N LYS A 21 7.65 -4.24 13.55
CA LYS A 21 7.37 -5.62 13.14
C LYS A 21 7.29 -5.69 11.62
N VAL A 22 8.42 -6.04 11.01
CA VAL A 22 8.57 -6.09 9.56
C VAL A 22 8.79 -7.53 9.09
N THR A 23 8.22 -7.87 7.94
CA THR A 23 8.55 -9.10 7.22
C THR A 23 8.65 -8.84 5.72
N CYS A 24 9.15 -9.82 4.98
CA CYS A 24 9.33 -9.73 3.54
C CYS A 24 8.76 -10.96 2.86
N LEU A 25 8.07 -10.77 1.72
CA LEU A 25 7.45 -11.82 0.96
C LEU A 25 7.85 -11.75 -0.51
N PHE A 26 8.50 -12.79 -1.00
CA PHE A 26 8.83 -13.01 -2.40
C PHE A 26 8.79 -14.49 -2.74
N ASP A 27 8.79 -14.82 -4.03
CA ASP A 27 8.81 -16.21 -4.47
C ASP A 27 10.10 -16.91 -4.00
N PRO A 28 9.99 -18.04 -3.26
CA PRO A 28 11.16 -18.80 -2.79
C PRO A 28 11.97 -19.42 -3.91
N HIS A 29 11.36 -19.64 -5.09
CA HIS A 29 12.09 -20.20 -6.21
C HIS A 29 13.20 -19.24 -6.65
N ILE A 30 14.43 -19.72 -6.55
CA ILE A 30 15.59 -19.08 -7.13
C ILE A 30 15.61 -19.52 -8.58
N SER A 31 15.46 -18.60 -9.53
CA SER A 31 15.57 -18.94 -10.94
C SER A 31 16.97 -19.52 -11.20
N ASN A 32 17.03 -20.71 -11.78
CA ASN A 32 18.28 -21.32 -12.23
C ASN A 32 18.85 -20.62 -13.49
N GLU A 33 18.51 -19.36 -13.72
CA GLU A 33 19.13 -18.57 -14.76
C GLU A 33 20.64 -18.51 -14.48
N ASP A 34 21.43 -18.89 -15.45
CA ASP A 34 22.89 -19.11 -15.39
C ASP A 34 23.72 -17.96 -14.79
N GLY A 35 23.14 -16.80 -14.62
CA GLY A 35 23.78 -15.64 -14.02
C GLY A 35 23.74 -15.59 -12.47
N GLU A 36 22.81 -16.23 -11.80
CA GLU A 36 22.63 -16.03 -10.33
C GLU A 36 23.65 -16.79 -9.49
N TYR A 37 24.13 -17.95 -9.97
CA TYR A 37 25.21 -18.69 -9.31
C TYR A 37 26.60 -18.20 -9.71
N LYS A 38 26.74 -17.58 -10.89
CA LYS A 38 28.01 -17.01 -11.40
C LYS A 38 28.31 -15.62 -10.82
N ASN A 39 27.25 -14.83 -10.55
CA ASN A 39 27.40 -13.49 -10.01
C ASN A 39 27.54 -13.52 -8.49
N THR A 40 28.52 -12.78 -7.98
CA THR A 40 28.73 -12.62 -6.53
C THR A 40 28.16 -11.29 -6.02
N TYR A 41 27.65 -11.32 -4.80
CA TYR A 41 27.21 -10.15 -4.07
C TYR A 41 27.59 -10.26 -2.59
N LYS A 42 28.28 -9.23 -2.05
CA LYS A 42 28.82 -9.25 -0.68
C LYS A 42 29.64 -10.52 -0.37
N GLY A 43 30.45 -10.97 -1.34
CA GLY A 43 31.32 -12.13 -1.19
C GLY A 43 30.64 -13.50 -1.29
N LYS A 44 29.35 -13.57 -1.64
CA LYS A 44 28.60 -14.81 -1.82
C LYS A 44 27.94 -14.86 -3.22
N PRO A 45 27.69 -16.04 -3.79
CA PRO A 45 26.79 -16.19 -4.93
C PRO A 45 25.43 -15.53 -4.63
N VAL A 46 24.85 -14.85 -5.62
CA VAL A 46 23.56 -14.14 -5.45
C VAL A 46 22.45 -15.10 -5.04
N ALA A 47 22.46 -16.33 -5.54
CA ALA A 47 21.51 -17.36 -5.17
C ALA A 47 21.56 -17.68 -3.66
N LEU A 48 22.74 -17.93 -3.12
CA LEU A 48 22.93 -18.19 -1.68
C LEU A 48 22.57 -16.98 -0.82
N PHE A 49 22.87 -15.78 -1.28
CA PHE A 49 22.45 -14.56 -0.58
C PHE A 49 20.93 -14.47 -0.47
N LYS A 50 20.19 -14.86 -1.51
CA LYS A 50 18.73 -14.86 -1.50
C LYS A 50 18.16 -15.92 -0.58
N GLU A 51 18.74 -17.11 -0.60
CA GLU A 51 18.32 -18.23 0.26
C GLU A 51 18.57 -17.93 1.73
N ASP A 52 19.78 -17.50 2.10
CA ASP A 52 20.14 -17.07 3.45
C ASP A 52 19.19 -15.96 3.95
N GLY A 53 18.90 -15.00 3.06
CA GLY A 53 17.97 -13.91 3.35
C GLY A 53 16.55 -14.39 3.63
N LEU A 54 16.05 -15.35 2.85
CA LEU A 54 14.74 -15.94 3.05
C LEU A 54 14.65 -16.74 4.35
N VAL A 55 15.68 -17.55 4.63
CA VAL A 55 15.77 -18.31 5.90
C VAL A 55 15.76 -17.35 7.09
N LYS A 56 16.54 -16.27 7.03
CA LYS A 56 16.54 -15.25 8.08
C LYS A 56 15.17 -14.62 8.28
N ILE A 57 14.48 -14.24 7.20
CA ILE A 57 13.13 -13.64 7.25
C ILE A 57 12.13 -14.60 7.91
N LEU A 58 12.15 -15.89 7.54
CA LEU A 58 11.28 -16.91 8.12
C LEU A 58 11.58 -17.11 9.61
N ASN A 59 12.85 -17.25 10.00
CA ASN A 59 13.23 -17.40 11.40
C ASN A 59 12.82 -16.19 12.24
N ASP A 60 13.07 -14.98 11.75
CA ASP A 60 12.66 -13.76 12.44
C ASP A 60 11.13 -13.67 12.60
N TYR A 61 10.38 -14.07 11.58
CA TYR A 61 8.91 -14.11 11.66
C TYR A 61 8.41 -15.18 12.65
N ASN A 62 9.03 -16.36 12.61
CA ASN A 62 8.71 -17.45 13.54
C ASN A 62 8.96 -17.00 14.99
N ASN A 63 10.10 -16.40 15.28
CA ASN A 63 10.44 -15.89 16.60
C ASN A 63 9.48 -14.77 17.05
N MET A 64 9.11 -13.87 16.13
CA MET A 64 8.24 -12.73 16.41
C MET A 64 6.81 -13.15 16.77
N PHE A 65 6.31 -14.20 16.13
CA PHE A 65 4.90 -14.57 16.19
C PHE A 65 4.63 -16.01 16.71
N GLY A 66 5.67 -16.74 17.16
CA GLY A 66 5.54 -18.10 17.65
C GLY A 66 5.08 -19.07 16.56
N GLN A 67 5.68 -18.99 15.38
CA GLN A 67 5.40 -19.85 14.22
C GLN A 67 6.62 -20.76 13.93
N ASP A 68 6.48 -21.68 12.99
CA ASP A 68 7.50 -22.67 12.60
C ASP A 68 7.65 -22.82 11.09
N PHE A 69 7.45 -21.75 10.34
CA PHE A 69 7.55 -21.77 8.88
C PHE A 69 8.98 -22.00 8.39
N THR A 70 9.08 -22.77 7.31
CA THR A 70 10.33 -23.11 6.60
C THR A 70 10.17 -22.85 5.11
N ILE A 71 11.23 -22.98 4.32
CA ILE A 71 11.14 -22.83 2.85
C ILE A 71 10.10 -23.78 2.23
N PRO A 72 10.03 -25.08 2.60
CA PRO A 72 8.97 -25.96 2.10
C PRO A 72 7.55 -25.51 2.45
N THR A 73 7.35 -24.86 3.61
CA THR A 73 6.05 -24.38 4.06
C THR A 73 5.81 -22.91 3.71
N HIS A 74 6.55 -22.32 2.78
CA HIS A 74 6.45 -20.92 2.37
C HIS A 74 5.03 -20.51 1.92
N ALA A 75 4.27 -21.42 1.31
CA ALA A 75 2.87 -21.15 0.95
C ALA A 75 1.99 -20.87 2.19
N SER A 76 2.21 -21.62 3.27
CA SER A 76 1.52 -21.40 4.56
C SER A 76 1.97 -20.10 5.22
N PHE A 77 3.26 -19.76 5.16
CA PHE A 77 3.78 -18.47 5.60
C PHE A 77 3.10 -17.31 4.85
N LYS A 78 3.02 -17.38 3.51
CA LYS A 78 2.31 -16.37 2.69
C LYS A 78 0.85 -16.21 3.11
N LYS A 79 0.16 -17.34 3.35
CA LYS A 79 -1.24 -17.33 3.82
C LYS A 79 -1.35 -16.66 5.19
N ASP A 80 -0.48 -17.01 6.14
CA ASP A 80 -0.47 -16.43 7.48
C ASP A 80 -0.25 -14.92 7.46
N VAL A 81 0.75 -14.44 6.72
CA VAL A 81 1.01 -13.01 6.53
C VAL A 81 -0.20 -12.29 5.93
N SER A 82 -0.85 -12.89 4.92
CA SER A 82 -2.03 -12.32 4.28
C SER A 82 -3.20 -12.20 5.25
N LEU A 83 -3.50 -13.24 6.00
CA LEU A 83 -4.58 -13.26 6.99
C LEU A 83 -4.33 -12.26 8.12
N ARG A 84 -3.10 -12.16 8.59
CA ARG A 84 -2.67 -11.23 9.64
C ARG A 84 -2.85 -9.78 9.22
N LEU A 85 -2.37 -9.41 8.03
CA LEU A 85 -2.56 -8.06 7.48
C LEU A 85 -4.02 -7.71 7.14
N ALA A 86 -4.81 -8.70 6.77
CA ALA A 86 -6.22 -8.50 6.46
C ALA A 86 -7.13 -8.56 7.71
N HIS A 87 -6.59 -8.92 8.86
CA HIS A 87 -7.34 -9.20 10.11
C HIS A 87 -8.50 -10.17 9.86
N LYS A 88 -8.20 -11.30 9.20
CA LYS A 88 -9.19 -12.34 8.85
C LYS A 88 -8.94 -13.62 9.62
N GLU A 89 -9.96 -14.48 9.68
CA GLU A 89 -9.93 -15.78 10.36
C GLU A 89 -9.41 -15.67 11.80
N LYS A 90 -8.36 -16.43 12.15
CA LYS A 90 -7.74 -16.42 13.49
C LYS A 90 -7.22 -15.05 13.94
N TYR A 91 -7.11 -14.09 13.02
CA TYR A 91 -6.66 -12.72 13.28
C TYR A 91 -7.78 -11.68 13.29
N SER A 92 -9.05 -12.09 13.27
CA SER A 92 -10.20 -11.15 13.25
C SER A 92 -10.24 -10.21 14.46
N THR A 93 -9.67 -10.61 15.58
CA THR A 93 -9.59 -9.81 16.83
C THR A 93 -8.19 -9.28 17.13
N ILE A 94 -7.27 -9.32 16.18
CA ILE A 94 -5.85 -8.97 16.37
C ILE A 94 -5.63 -7.54 16.87
N THR A 95 -6.59 -6.63 16.63
CA THR A 95 -6.56 -5.26 17.15
C THR A 95 -6.57 -5.19 18.68
N ARG A 96 -7.00 -6.26 19.36
CA ARG A 96 -6.95 -6.40 20.84
C ARG A 96 -5.59 -6.86 21.32
N THR A 97 -4.72 -7.31 20.44
CA THR A 97 -3.37 -7.83 20.71
C THR A 97 -2.36 -7.16 19.76
N PRO A 98 -2.05 -5.87 19.96
CA PRO A 98 -1.20 -5.10 19.04
C PRO A 98 0.20 -5.70 18.86
N GLU A 99 0.68 -6.45 19.87
CA GLU A 99 1.96 -7.17 19.78
C GLU A 99 1.97 -8.26 18.70
N LYS A 100 0.80 -8.74 18.27
CA LYS A 100 0.64 -9.73 17.19
C LYS A 100 0.42 -9.09 15.81
N MET A 101 0.26 -7.79 15.74
CA MET A 101 0.08 -7.09 14.46
C MET A 101 1.40 -6.99 13.70
N LEU A 102 1.32 -6.99 12.38
CA LEU A 102 2.44 -6.72 11.48
C LEU A 102 2.36 -5.26 11.03
N ASP A 103 3.46 -4.51 11.19
CA ASP A 103 3.48 -3.08 10.87
C ASP A 103 3.85 -2.82 9.42
N LEU A 104 4.79 -3.60 8.86
CA LEU A 104 5.30 -3.41 7.52
C LEU A 104 5.50 -4.75 6.80
N LEU A 105 5.01 -4.82 5.57
CA LEU A 105 5.30 -5.92 4.65
C LEU A 105 6.04 -5.41 3.43
N ILE A 106 7.22 -5.97 3.16
CA ILE A 106 7.96 -5.77 1.93
C ILE A 106 7.60 -6.88 0.95
N VAL A 107 7.22 -6.55 -0.29
CA VAL A 107 6.82 -7.54 -1.28
C VAL A 107 7.58 -7.39 -2.60
N VAL A 108 7.85 -8.52 -3.26
CA VAL A 108 8.32 -8.56 -4.64
C VAL A 108 7.35 -9.38 -5.47
N ASP A 109 6.60 -8.70 -6.32
CA ASP A 109 5.61 -9.29 -7.24
C ASP A 109 4.60 -10.22 -6.54
N GLN A 110 4.29 -9.93 -5.28
CA GLN A 110 3.35 -10.68 -4.46
C GLN A 110 2.20 -9.78 -4.01
N MET A 111 1.02 -10.38 -3.75
CA MET A 111 -0.15 -9.69 -3.21
C MET A 111 -0.72 -8.53 -4.07
N LEU A 112 -0.30 -8.38 -5.32
CA LEU A 112 -0.89 -7.41 -6.25
C LEU A 112 -2.29 -7.86 -6.68
N THR A 113 -2.52 -9.16 -6.75
CA THR A 113 -3.82 -9.77 -7.04
C THR A 113 -4.30 -10.61 -5.85
N GLY A 114 -5.60 -10.72 -5.67
CA GLY A 114 -6.22 -11.59 -4.66
C GLY A 114 -6.08 -11.16 -3.19
N PHE A 115 -5.28 -10.13 -2.88
CA PHE A 115 -5.17 -9.59 -1.52
C PHE A 115 -6.14 -8.43 -1.31
N ASP A 116 -6.86 -8.49 -0.21
CA ASP A 116 -7.84 -7.49 0.16
C ASP A 116 -7.83 -7.21 1.66
N SER A 117 -7.56 -5.96 2.03
CA SER A 117 -7.54 -5.50 3.40
C SER A 117 -7.99 -4.04 3.52
N LYS A 118 -8.89 -3.77 4.45
CA LYS A 118 -9.26 -2.41 4.84
C LYS A 118 -8.22 -1.76 5.78
N TRP A 119 -7.31 -2.55 6.34
CA TRP A 119 -6.34 -2.11 7.34
C TRP A 119 -5.05 -1.57 6.73
N VAL A 120 -4.68 -2.02 5.52
CA VAL A 120 -3.48 -1.51 4.84
C VAL A 120 -3.74 -0.08 4.40
N ASN A 121 -3.02 0.86 5.00
CA ASN A 121 -3.19 2.29 4.81
C ASN A 121 -2.28 2.85 3.72
N THR A 122 -0.99 2.52 3.76
CA THR A 122 0.02 3.15 2.90
C THR A 122 0.70 2.12 2.01
N LEU A 123 0.81 2.45 0.74
CA LEU A 123 1.59 1.73 -0.26
C LEU A 123 2.84 2.53 -0.61
N TYR A 124 4.02 1.92 -0.42
CA TYR A 124 5.31 2.44 -0.83
C TYR A 124 5.77 1.73 -2.09
N MET A 125 5.86 2.43 -3.22
CA MET A 125 6.26 1.84 -4.49
C MET A 125 7.70 2.22 -4.83
N ASP A 126 8.59 1.21 -4.88
CA ASP A 126 9.97 1.35 -5.36
C ASP A 126 10.17 0.62 -6.71
N LYS A 127 9.09 0.31 -7.41
CA LYS A 127 9.06 -0.27 -8.75
C LYS A 127 8.22 0.61 -9.66
N ILE A 128 8.67 0.79 -10.90
CA ILE A 128 7.86 1.44 -11.92
C ILE A 128 6.79 0.44 -12.38
N LEU A 129 5.54 0.81 -12.19
CA LEU A 129 4.38 0.05 -12.65
C LEU A 129 3.64 0.85 -13.73
N GLN A 130 2.99 0.15 -14.63
CA GLN A 130 2.23 0.73 -15.73
C GLN A 130 0.85 0.08 -15.83
N TYR A 131 -0.10 0.81 -16.42
CA TYR A 131 -1.43 0.32 -16.78
C TYR A 131 -2.16 -0.43 -15.65
N GLU A 132 -2.65 -1.60 -15.94
CA GLU A 132 -3.42 -2.43 -15.01
C GLU A 132 -2.69 -2.75 -13.71
N ASN A 133 -1.39 -3.07 -13.78
CA ASN A 133 -0.58 -3.36 -12.60
C ASN A 133 -0.49 -2.17 -11.64
N LEU A 134 -0.47 -0.94 -12.18
CA LEU A 134 -0.47 0.28 -11.40
C LEU A 134 -1.81 0.45 -10.67
N ILE A 135 -2.93 0.30 -11.38
CA ILE A 135 -4.27 0.39 -10.78
C ILE A 135 -4.50 -0.71 -9.75
N GLN A 136 -4.08 -1.94 -10.04
CA GLN A 136 -4.16 -3.04 -9.09
C GLN A 136 -3.36 -2.78 -7.81
N ALA A 137 -2.14 -2.27 -7.92
CA ALA A 137 -1.33 -1.90 -6.77
C ALA A 137 -2.00 -0.79 -5.94
N MET A 138 -2.47 0.26 -6.59
CA MET A 138 -3.15 1.39 -5.95
C MET A 138 -4.43 0.95 -5.23
N SER A 139 -5.18 0.00 -5.79
CA SER A 139 -6.41 -0.51 -5.20
C SER A 139 -6.21 -1.23 -3.86
N ARG A 140 -4.97 -1.59 -3.49
CA ARG A 140 -4.68 -2.26 -2.21
C ARG A 140 -4.91 -1.37 -0.99
N THR A 141 -4.87 -0.06 -1.16
CA THR A 141 -5.03 0.91 -0.06
C THR A 141 -6.34 1.69 -0.11
N ASN A 142 -7.14 1.55 -1.17
CA ASN A 142 -8.32 2.39 -1.41
C ASN A 142 -9.56 2.00 -0.57
N ARG A 143 -9.55 0.88 0.15
CA ARG A 143 -10.66 0.53 1.04
C ARG A 143 -10.67 1.44 2.27
N LEU A 144 -11.71 2.23 2.37
CA LEU A 144 -11.95 3.12 3.49
C LEU A 144 -12.36 2.31 4.73
N PHE A 145 -12.02 2.82 5.90
CA PHE A 145 -12.40 2.20 7.16
C PHE A 145 -12.62 3.26 8.22
N LYS A 146 -13.85 3.41 8.68
CA LYS A 146 -14.31 4.45 9.60
C LYS A 146 -13.77 5.84 9.25
N SER A 147 -14.59 6.83 9.14
CA SER A 147 -14.25 8.17 8.63
C SER A 147 -13.06 8.83 9.34
N ASN A 148 -12.82 8.51 10.61
CA ASN A 148 -11.75 9.10 11.40
C ASN A 148 -10.46 8.24 11.46
N GLU A 149 -10.53 6.93 11.15
CA GLU A 149 -9.36 6.04 11.28
C GLU A 149 -8.61 5.88 9.94
N LYS A 150 -9.34 5.70 8.85
CA LYS A 150 -8.78 5.58 7.49
C LYS A 150 -9.71 6.22 6.47
N PRO A 151 -9.75 7.56 6.37
CA PRO A 151 -10.59 8.27 5.41
C PRO A 151 -10.10 8.13 3.96
N TYR A 152 -8.83 7.80 3.75
CA TYR A 152 -8.23 7.57 2.41
C TYR A 152 -7.02 6.64 2.52
N GLY A 153 -6.60 6.08 1.37
CA GLY A 153 -5.32 5.38 1.25
C GLY A 153 -4.21 6.33 0.81
N VAL A 154 -2.99 6.03 1.21
CA VAL A 154 -1.80 6.81 0.85
C VAL A 154 -0.92 6.00 -0.10
N ILE A 155 -0.47 6.63 -1.18
CA ILE A 155 0.46 6.04 -2.13
C ILE A 155 1.67 6.93 -2.24
N LYS A 156 2.85 6.35 -2.03
CA LYS A 156 4.14 7.03 -2.15
C LYS A 156 5.01 6.28 -3.16
N TYR A 157 5.54 6.99 -4.15
CA TYR A 157 6.43 6.42 -5.14
C TYR A 157 7.75 7.19 -5.19
N TYR A 158 8.85 6.44 -5.34
CA TYR A 158 10.20 6.99 -5.19
C TYR A 158 10.99 7.00 -6.50
N ARG A 159 10.75 6.01 -7.36
CA ARG A 159 11.47 5.90 -8.63
C ARG A 159 10.84 6.74 -9.72
N ARG A 160 11.67 7.55 -10.39
CA ARG A 160 11.30 8.37 -11.55
C ARG A 160 9.95 9.07 -11.36
N PRO A 161 9.84 10.00 -10.41
CA PRO A 161 8.55 10.58 -10.00
C PRO A 161 7.78 11.20 -11.15
N PHE A 162 8.45 11.84 -12.11
CA PHE A 162 7.80 12.44 -13.28
C PHE A 162 7.22 11.37 -14.22
N THR A 163 7.97 10.28 -14.47
CA THR A 163 7.48 9.15 -15.28
C THR A 163 6.30 8.46 -14.60
N MET A 164 6.40 8.22 -13.29
CA MET A 164 5.30 7.63 -12.52
C MET A 164 4.06 8.51 -12.54
N LYS A 165 4.25 9.84 -12.41
CA LYS A 165 3.12 10.78 -12.53
C LYS A 165 2.44 10.65 -13.91
N ALA A 166 3.20 10.62 -14.99
CA ALA A 166 2.64 10.48 -16.34
C ALA A 166 1.86 9.15 -16.49
N TYR A 167 2.38 8.03 -15.96
CA TYR A 167 1.68 6.75 -15.99
C TYR A 167 0.42 6.74 -15.13
N ILE A 168 0.41 7.46 -14.01
CA ILE A 168 -0.77 7.64 -13.16
C ILE A 168 -1.82 8.44 -13.92
N ASP A 169 -1.44 9.57 -14.52
CA ASP A 169 -2.35 10.44 -15.28
C ASP A 169 -2.96 9.67 -16.47
N GLU A 170 -2.16 8.87 -17.19
CA GLU A 170 -2.62 8.02 -18.28
C GLU A 170 -3.58 6.91 -17.80
N ALA A 171 -3.24 6.23 -16.72
CA ALA A 171 -4.09 5.21 -16.12
C ALA A 171 -5.43 5.80 -15.64
N VAL A 172 -5.40 6.99 -15.01
CA VAL A 172 -6.61 7.71 -14.61
C VAL A 172 -7.49 8.00 -15.81
N LYS A 173 -6.91 8.53 -16.87
CA LYS A 173 -7.64 8.85 -18.11
C LYS A 173 -8.32 7.60 -18.69
N THR A 174 -7.58 6.49 -18.75
CA THR A 174 -8.07 5.23 -19.32
C THR A 174 -9.20 4.60 -18.49
N TYR A 175 -9.08 4.60 -17.15
CA TYR A 175 -9.97 3.85 -16.27
C TYR A 175 -11.08 4.70 -15.62
N SER A 176 -11.00 6.03 -15.63
CA SER A 176 -12.01 6.93 -15.06
C SER A 176 -12.78 7.76 -16.09
N GLY A 177 -12.47 7.61 -17.38
CA GLY A 177 -13.09 8.44 -18.42
C GLY A 177 -12.87 9.93 -18.21
N ASP A 178 -11.63 10.33 -17.94
CA ASP A 178 -11.20 11.71 -17.66
C ASP A 178 -11.77 12.33 -16.35
N LYS A 179 -12.32 11.50 -15.45
CA LYS A 179 -12.82 11.96 -14.14
C LYS A 179 -11.87 11.54 -13.00
N PRO A 180 -10.74 12.24 -12.78
CA PRO A 180 -9.72 11.86 -11.78
C PRO A 180 -10.27 11.80 -10.35
N THR A 181 -11.31 12.57 -10.05
CA THR A 181 -11.97 12.61 -8.74
C THR A 181 -12.63 11.30 -8.33
N VAL A 182 -12.86 10.38 -9.26
CA VAL A 182 -13.41 9.04 -8.97
C VAL A 182 -12.36 8.11 -8.37
N LEU A 183 -11.08 8.31 -8.72
CA LEU A 183 -9.97 7.45 -8.29
C LEU A 183 -9.11 8.05 -7.17
N PHE A 184 -9.00 9.37 -7.11
CA PHE A 184 -8.13 10.05 -6.14
C PHE A 184 -8.90 11.11 -5.36
N VAL A 185 -8.64 11.15 -4.05
CA VAL A 185 -9.10 12.24 -3.20
C VAL A 185 -8.07 13.38 -3.29
N GLU A 186 -8.51 14.54 -3.72
CA GLU A 186 -7.66 15.73 -3.77
C GLU A 186 -7.33 16.23 -2.36
N LYS A 187 -6.23 16.99 -2.25
CA LYS A 187 -5.79 17.54 -0.97
C LYS A 187 -6.85 18.49 -0.41
N LEU A 188 -7.08 18.43 0.90
CA LEU A 188 -8.08 19.26 1.60
C LEU A 188 -8.01 20.76 1.22
N PRO A 189 -6.85 21.42 1.12
CA PRO A 189 -6.79 22.84 0.73
C PRO A 189 -7.34 23.10 -0.68
N TYR A 190 -7.13 22.19 -1.62
CA TYR A 190 -7.68 22.30 -2.97
C TYR A 190 -9.19 22.11 -2.98
N ASN A 191 -9.69 21.10 -2.27
CA ASN A 191 -11.13 20.86 -2.14
C ASN A 191 -11.85 22.02 -1.44
N LEU A 192 -11.24 22.60 -0.40
CA LEU A 192 -11.79 23.79 0.27
C LEU A 192 -11.84 25.01 -0.66
N LYS A 193 -10.77 25.23 -1.45
CA LYS A 193 -10.77 26.33 -2.43
C LYS A 193 -11.89 26.13 -3.46
N LYS A 194 -12.05 24.93 -3.99
CA LYS A 194 -13.09 24.59 -4.96
C LYS A 194 -14.50 24.76 -4.34
N LEU A 195 -14.68 24.28 -3.12
CA LEU A 195 -15.92 24.44 -2.37
C LEU A 195 -16.28 25.93 -2.18
N ASN A 196 -15.31 26.75 -1.76
CA ASN A 196 -15.52 28.18 -1.56
C ASN A 196 -15.88 28.89 -2.88
N THR A 197 -15.23 28.51 -4.00
CA THR A 197 -15.59 29.07 -5.32
C THR A 197 -17.03 28.74 -5.67
N ILE A 198 -17.43 27.46 -5.57
CA ILE A 198 -18.81 27.03 -5.85
C ILE A 198 -19.81 27.72 -4.92
N PHE A 199 -19.46 27.87 -3.65
CA PHE A 199 -20.30 28.57 -2.68
C PHE A 199 -20.49 30.03 -3.05
N MET A 200 -19.44 30.72 -3.52
CA MET A 200 -19.55 32.12 -3.99
C MET A 200 -20.43 32.22 -5.23
N ASP A 201 -20.27 31.31 -6.21
CA ASP A 201 -21.08 31.26 -7.41
C ASP A 201 -22.59 31.08 -7.08
N ILE A 202 -22.89 30.13 -6.19
CA ILE A 202 -24.26 29.91 -5.68
C ILE A 202 -24.79 31.18 -4.98
N SER A 203 -23.98 31.78 -4.12
CA SER A 203 -24.37 33.01 -3.39
C SER A 203 -24.70 34.16 -4.34
N GLU A 204 -23.96 34.28 -5.44
CA GLU A 204 -24.20 35.32 -6.45
C GLU A 204 -25.52 35.12 -7.19
N VAL A 205 -25.85 33.86 -7.55
CA VAL A 205 -27.14 33.52 -8.15
C VAL A 205 -28.30 33.88 -7.23
N PHE A 206 -28.24 33.58 -5.93
CA PHE A 206 -29.30 33.95 -4.98
C PHE A 206 -29.40 35.44 -4.77
N LYS A 207 -28.27 36.16 -4.68
CA LYS A 207 -28.26 37.62 -4.56
C LYS A 207 -28.89 38.31 -5.78
N SER A 208 -28.60 37.82 -7.00
CA SER A 208 -29.20 38.35 -8.23
C SER A 208 -30.72 38.13 -8.28
N SER A 209 -31.23 37.15 -7.55
CA SER A 209 -32.66 36.84 -7.40
C SER A 209 -33.29 37.56 -6.16
N GLY A 210 -32.56 38.47 -5.52
CA GLY A 210 -33.06 39.23 -4.38
C GLY A 210 -32.98 38.51 -3.02
N VAL A 211 -32.32 37.34 -2.95
CA VAL A 211 -32.14 36.60 -1.68
C VAL A 211 -30.76 36.91 -1.13
N SER A 212 -30.70 37.63 -0.01
CA SER A 212 -29.43 38.05 0.58
C SER A 212 -28.71 36.94 1.36
N ASP A 213 -29.45 35.98 1.90
CA ASP A 213 -28.91 34.83 2.64
C ASP A 213 -29.72 33.56 2.35
N PHE A 214 -29.19 32.69 1.51
CA PHE A 214 -29.85 31.43 1.14
C PHE A 214 -29.75 30.35 2.21
N CYS A 215 -28.87 30.51 3.21
CA CYS A 215 -28.80 29.58 4.35
C CYS A 215 -30.06 29.63 5.20
N LEU A 216 -30.77 30.77 5.20
CA LEU A 216 -32.00 30.94 5.94
C LEU A 216 -33.24 30.30 5.29
N LEU A 217 -33.17 29.93 4.02
CA LEU A 217 -34.30 29.26 3.32
C LEU A 217 -34.65 27.90 3.89
N TYR A 218 -33.71 27.27 4.62
CA TYR A 218 -33.91 25.93 5.22
C TYR A 218 -34.48 25.95 6.63
N THR A 219 -34.61 27.11 7.24
CA THR A 219 -35.04 27.30 8.65
C THR A 219 -36.42 27.93 8.83
N SER A 220 -37.18 28.17 7.76
CA SER A 220 -38.57 28.55 7.85
C SER A 220 -39.44 27.35 8.18
N PRO A 221 -40.04 27.24 9.37
CA PRO A 221 -41.07 26.26 9.62
C PRO A 221 -42.30 26.58 8.76
N SER A 222 -42.74 25.60 8.00
CA SER A 222 -44.02 25.59 7.31
C SER A 222 -45.17 25.56 8.31
#